data_24fab41fab0f19e0f4740de74188c8ff
#
_entry.id   24fab41fab0f19e0f4740de74188c8ff
#
_cell.length_a   1.000
_cell.length_b   1.000
_cell.length_c   1.000
_cell.angle_alpha   90.00
_cell.angle_beta   90.00
_cell.angle_gamma   90.00
#
_symmetry.space_group_name_H-M   'P 1'
#
loop_
_entity.id
_entity.type
_entity.pdbx_description
1 polymer ?
#
loop_
_entity_poly.entity_id
_entity_poly.type
_entity_poly.pdbx_seq_one_letter_code
_entity_poly.pdbx_strand_id
1 'polypeptide(L)'
;MTTVHKKRHGGISRWLVRNSLSLALIGIILLSMTAGAIGCLAFLPKPQDPSTPETKIDVSTATVMQPDITSPSLDPVPEPQVFYFDVPLSEELQDYIREKCSEYEVPMELVIALIDKESSFRSDVVSTTNDYGFMQINQCNHEWPSSTLGVSNFLDPKENILCGIYIISGHLEKTDGNVELALMRYNCGASGARNLWNKGIYSTTYSRSVMTLYESYKEKAANGAVTP
;
A
#
# COMPACT_ATOMS: atom_id res chain seq x y z
N MET A 1 6.27 -0.38 -69.56
CA MET A 1 5.77 -0.07 -68.21
C MET A 1 6.43 -1.03 -67.22
N THR A 2 7.44 -0.57 -66.53
CA THR A 2 8.28 -1.39 -65.65
C THR A 2 8.06 -0.94 -64.22
N THR A 3 7.40 -1.76 -63.42
CA THR A 3 7.05 -1.46 -62.02
C THR A 3 8.24 -1.79 -61.12
N VAL A 4 8.81 -0.77 -60.44
CA VAL A 4 9.93 -0.89 -59.53
C VAL A 4 9.39 -1.22 -58.13
N HIS A 5 9.69 -2.41 -57.61
CA HIS A 5 9.43 -2.80 -56.22
C HIS A 5 10.48 -2.18 -55.29
N LYS A 6 10.06 -1.26 -54.43
CA LYS A 6 10.85 -0.65 -53.36
C LYS A 6 10.84 -1.56 -52.13
N LYS A 7 11.98 -2.25 -51.86
CA LYS A 7 12.20 -3.03 -50.62
C LYS A 7 12.30 -2.10 -49.42
N ARG A 8 11.40 -2.29 -48.44
CA ARG A 8 11.48 -1.64 -47.12
C ARG A 8 12.44 -2.42 -46.21
N HIS A 9 13.68 -1.95 -46.04
CA HIS A 9 14.59 -2.35 -44.97
C HIS A 9 14.59 -1.23 -43.92
N GLY A 10 14.09 -1.49 -42.69
CA GLY A 10 14.12 -0.47 -41.65
C GLY A 10 13.49 -0.82 -40.30
N GLY A 11 13.20 -2.11 -40.02
CA GLY A 11 12.53 -2.49 -38.75
C GLY A 11 13.45 -3.00 -37.63
N ILE A 12 14.59 -3.59 -37.97
CA ILE A 12 15.41 -4.35 -37.00
C ILE A 12 16.40 -3.44 -36.24
N SER A 13 16.91 -2.39 -36.87
CA SER A 13 17.93 -1.52 -36.24
C SER A 13 17.40 -0.64 -35.11
N ARG A 14 16.13 -0.25 -35.14
CA ARG A 14 15.49 0.58 -34.08
C ARG A 14 15.15 -0.20 -32.81
N TRP A 15 14.89 -1.49 -32.94
CA TRP A 15 14.64 -2.37 -31.79
C TRP A 15 15.93 -2.68 -31.00
N LEU A 16 17.05 -2.90 -31.68
CA LEU A 16 18.36 -3.18 -31.06
C LEU A 16 18.92 -1.99 -30.28
N VAL A 17 18.76 -0.76 -30.77
CA VAL A 17 19.24 0.46 -30.07
C VAL A 17 18.43 0.72 -28.79
N ARG A 18 17.13 0.39 -28.77
CA ARG A 18 16.26 0.61 -27.59
C ARG A 18 16.48 -0.40 -26.47
N ASN A 19 16.95 -1.60 -26.80
CA ASN A 19 17.22 -2.66 -25.81
C ASN A 19 18.67 -2.68 -25.30
N SER A 20 19.62 -2.04 -26.00
CA SER A 20 21.02 -2.00 -25.57
C SER A 20 21.22 -1.16 -24.30
N LEU A 21 20.42 -0.11 -24.07
CA LEU A 21 20.46 0.69 -22.85
C LEU A 21 19.89 -0.06 -21.63
N SER A 22 18.86 -0.88 -21.84
CA SER A 22 18.29 -1.72 -20.77
C SER A 22 19.22 -2.85 -20.33
N LEU A 23 19.97 -3.43 -21.26
CA LEU A 23 20.97 -4.48 -20.97
C LEU A 23 22.21 -3.92 -20.27
N ALA A 24 22.61 -2.68 -20.58
CA ALA A 24 23.73 -2.02 -19.90
C ALA A 24 23.39 -1.67 -18.43
N LEU A 25 22.16 -1.28 -18.11
CA LEU A 25 21.71 -1.02 -16.74
C LEU A 25 21.62 -2.29 -15.90
N ILE A 26 21.18 -3.41 -16.47
CA ILE A 26 21.17 -4.72 -15.79
C ILE A 26 22.59 -5.20 -15.48
N GLY A 27 23.54 -4.97 -16.38
CA GLY A 27 24.96 -5.30 -16.15
C GLY A 27 25.60 -4.51 -15.01
N ILE A 28 25.25 -3.24 -14.84
CA ILE A 28 25.77 -2.37 -13.76
C ILE A 28 25.17 -2.78 -12.40
N ILE A 29 23.90 -3.15 -12.34
CA ILE A 29 23.24 -3.60 -11.09
C ILE A 29 23.83 -4.93 -10.61
N LEU A 30 24.13 -5.87 -11.52
CA LEU A 30 24.75 -7.14 -11.16
C LEU A 30 26.21 -7.00 -10.70
N LEU A 31 26.96 -6.01 -11.18
CA LEU A 31 28.34 -5.77 -10.75
C LEU A 31 28.42 -5.08 -9.38
N SER A 32 27.40 -4.32 -8.97
CA SER A 32 27.34 -3.67 -7.66
C SER A 32 26.97 -4.62 -6.50
N MET A 33 26.30 -5.75 -6.78
CA MET A 33 25.90 -6.72 -5.77
C MET A 33 27.04 -7.69 -5.36
N THR A 34 28.10 -7.82 -6.15
CA THR A 34 29.24 -8.70 -5.82
C THR A 34 30.32 -8.05 -4.96
N ALA A 35 30.34 -6.71 -4.84
CA ALA A 35 31.33 -6.00 -4.00
C ALA A 35 30.88 -5.81 -2.53
N GLY A 36 29.62 -6.10 -2.17
CA GLY A 36 29.06 -5.93 -0.83
C GLY A 36 29.16 -7.14 0.10
N ALA A 37 29.61 -8.29 -0.37
CA ALA A 37 29.55 -9.56 0.38
C ALA A 37 30.82 -9.92 1.18
N ILE A 38 31.85 -9.08 1.24
CA ILE A 38 33.14 -9.41 1.91
C ILE A 38 33.37 -8.61 3.21
N GLY A 39 32.41 -7.86 3.69
CA GLY A 39 32.57 -6.93 4.83
C GLY A 39 31.85 -7.29 6.14
N CYS A 40 31.18 -8.43 6.28
CA CYS A 40 30.37 -8.71 7.47
C CYS A 40 30.66 -10.07 8.14
N LEU A 41 31.95 -10.39 8.37
CA LEU A 41 32.35 -11.60 9.10
C LEU A 41 33.36 -11.26 10.19
N ALA A 42 33.03 -10.37 11.13
CA ALA A 42 33.79 -10.21 12.36
C ALA A 42 33.01 -9.41 13.40
N PHE A 43 31.96 -10.00 14.01
CA PHE A 43 31.54 -9.64 15.38
C PHE A 43 30.52 -10.68 15.88
N LEU A 44 31.04 -11.87 16.23
CA LEU A 44 30.34 -12.78 17.14
C LEU A 44 30.90 -12.56 18.55
N PRO A 45 30.07 -12.27 19.55
CA PRO A 45 30.54 -12.22 20.92
C PRO A 45 30.82 -13.66 21.40
N LYS A 46 32.00 -13.82 22.03
CA LYS A 46 32.52 -15.03 22.64
C LYS A 46 31.62 -15.48 23.80
N PRO A 47 31.36 -16.77 23.98
CA PRO A 47 30.62 -17.27 25.16
C PRO A 47 31.42 -16.98 26.45
N GLN A 48 30.74 -16.39 27.46
CA GLN A 48 31.28 -16.25 28.79
C GLN A 48 31.09 -17.52 29.58
N ASP A 49 32.18 -18.00 30.20
CA ASP A 49 32.22 -19.13 31.15
C ASP A 49 31.45 -18.78 32.42
N PRO A 50 30.69 -19.70 33.01
CA PRO A 50 30.04 -19.49 34.30
C PRO A 50 30.93 -19.96 35.44
N SER A 51 31.70 -19.05 36.01
CA SER A 51 32.33 -19.26 37.33
C SER A 51 32.12 -18.05 38.22
N THR A 52 31.03 -18.13 39.00
CA THR A 52 30.75 -17.16 40.07
C THR A 52 30.89 -17.87 41.41
N PRO A 53 31.64 -17.36 42.37
CA PRO A 53 31.66 -17.95 43.73
C PRO A 53 30.42 -17.53 44.51
N GLU A 54 29.80 -18.52 45.15
CA GLU A 54 28.71 -18.33 46.10
C GLU A 54 29.17 -17.53 47.31
N THR A 55 28.60 -16.37 47.54
CA THR A 55 28.68 -15.63 48.79
C THR A 55 27.49 -16.03 49.66
N LYS A 56 27.76 -16.79 50.72
CA LYS A 56 26.79 -17.11 51.80
C LYS A 56 26.50 -15.83 52.56
N ILE A 57 25.27 -15.40 52.57
CA ILE A 57 24.74 -14.35 53.43
C ILE A 57 23.98 -15.00 54.57
N ASP A 58 24.47 -14.72 55.80
CA ASP A 58 23.88 -15.14 57.06
C ASP A 58 22.49 -14.50 57.26
N VAL A 59 21.49 -15.33 57.52
CA VAL A 59 20.11 -14.86 57.78
C VAL A 59 20.02 -14.53 59.27
N SER A 60 20.20 -13.28 59.63
CA SER A 60 19.78 -12.78 60.95
C SER A 60 18.31 -12.33 60.87
N THR A 61 17.53 -12.94 61.75
CA THR A 61 16.10 -12.75 61.93
C THR A 61 15.77 -11.31 62.31
N ALA A 62 15.27 -10.49 61.41
CA ALA A 62 14.64 -9.22 61.74
C ALA A 62 13.13 -9.32 61.37
N THR A 63 12.29 -9.22 62.40
CA THR A 63 10.84 -9.09 62.29
C THR A 63 10.53 -7.79 61.56
N VAL A 64 10.18 -7.86 60.25
CA VAL A 64 9.71 -6.74 59.49
C VAL A 64 8.19 -6.69 59.57
N MET A 65 7.65 -5.67 60.24
CA MET A 65 6.26 -5.24 60.14
C MET A 65 5.93 -5.01 58.67
N GLN A 66 4.95 -5.73 58.14
CA GLN A 66 4.39 -5.48 56.82
C GLN A 66 3.67 -4.12 56.84
N PRO A 67 4.05 -3.16 56.00
CA PRO A 67 3.15 -2.05 55.68
C PRO A 67 2.01 -2.61 54.80
N ASP A 68 0.79 -2.30 55.21
CA ASP A 68 -0.45 -2.57 54.48
C ASP A 68 -0.43 -1.73 53.18
N ILE A 69 0.13 -2.33 52.13
CA ILE A 69 0.11 -1.71 50.77
C ILE A 69 -1.24 -2.08 50.18
N THR A 70 -2.26 -1.28 50.47
CA THR A 70 -3.46 -1.20 49.66
C THR A 70 -3.02 -0.74 48.27
N SER A 71 -2.79 -1.69 47.35
CA SER A 71 -2.59 -1.37 45.93
C SER A 71 -3.78 -0.56 45.45
N PRO A 72 -3.56 0.65 44.91
CA PRO A 72 -4.63 1.35 44.23
C PRO A 72 -5.12 0.47 43.07
N SER A 73 -6.42 0.13 43.10
CA SER A 73 -7.11 -0.48 41.96
C SER A 73 -6.90 0.47 40.78
N LEU A 74 -6.03 0.09 39.83
CA LEU A 74 -5.97 0.78 38.55
C LEU A 74 -7.26 0.40 37.85
N ASP A 75 -8.19 1.38 37.78
CA ASP A 75 -9.32 1.29 36.89
C ASP A 75 -8.81 0.95 35.49
N PRO A 76 -9.45 -0.01 34.78
CA PRO A 76 -9.01 -0.38 33.44
C PRO A 76 -9.03 0.89 32.55
N VAL A 77 -7.87 1.23 32.01
CA VAL A 77 -7.79 2.30 31.01
C VAL A 77 -8.74 1.91 29.88
N PRO A 78 -9.73 2.74 29.52
CA PRO A 78 -10.65 2.39 28.46
C PRO A 78 -9.84 2.15 27.17
N GLU A 79 -10.07 0.99 26.54
CA GLU A 79 -9.48 0.70 25.25
C GLU A 79 -9.93 1.76 24.24
N PRO A 80 -9.03 2.26 23.38
CA PRO A 80 -9.40 3.26 22.37
C PRO A 80 -10.51 2.69 21.48
N GLN A 81 -11.65 3.36 21.48
CA GLN A 81 -12.77 2.94 20.63
C GLN A 81 -12.39 3.12 19.16
N VAL A 82 -12.45 2.02 18.40
CA VAL A 82 -12.19 2.03 16.97
C VAL A 82 -13.41 2.63 16.24
N PHE A 83 -13.17 3.65 15.43
CA PHE A 83 -14.22 4.23 14.60
C PHE A 83 -14.47 3.37 13.35
N TYR A 84 -15.73 3.06 13.06
CA TYR A 84 -16.19 2.42 11.82
C TYR A 84 -17.10 3.36 11.04
N PHE A 85 -16.93 3.41 9.72
CA PHE A 85 -17.82 4.12 8.83
C PHE A 85 -19.17 3.39 8.73
N ASP A 86 -20.26 4.16 8.74
CA ASP A 86 -21.60 3.63 8.42
C ASP A 86 -21.74 3.49 6.89
N VAL A 87 -21.23 2.35 6.38
CA VAL A 87 -21.20 1.98 4.97
C VAL A 87 -21.40 0.46 4.83
N PRO A 88 -21.81 -0.04 3.64
CA PRO A 88 -22.06 -1.49 3.43
C PRO A 88 -20.77 -2.34 3.39
N LEU A 89 -19.91 -2.19 4.39
CA LEU A 89 -18.72 -3.00 4.64
C LEU A 89 -18.77 -3.49 6.08
N SER A 90 -18.49 -4.78 6.31
CA SER A 90 -18.39 -5.32 7.67
C SER A 90 -17.24 -4.66 8.44
N GLU A 91 -17.33 -4.63 9.78
CA GLU A 91 -16.25 -4.14 10.63
C GLU A 91 -14.94 -4.87 10.36
N GLU A 92 -14.97 -6.21 10.18
CA GLU A 92 -13.80 -7.01 9.83
C GLU A 92 -13.14 -6.53 8.52
N LEU A 93 -13.94 -6.17 7.52
CA LEU A 93 -13.40 -5.69 6.26
C LEU A 93 -12.85 -4.26 6.40
N GLN A 94 -13.47 -3.43 7.22
CA GLN A 94 -12.95 -2.09 7.54
C GLN A 94 -11.65 -2.16 8.34
N ASP A 95 -11.50 -3.13 9.25
CA ASP A 95 -10.23 -3.37 9.95
C ASP A 95 -9.13 -3.81 8.98
N TYR A 96 -9.45 -4.70 8.05
CA TYR A 96 -8.52 -5.09 7.00
C TYR A 96 -8.10 -3.89 6.13
N ILE A 97 -9.04 -3.04 5.73
CA ILE A 97 -8.74 -1.80 4.98
C ILE A 97 -7.82 -0.90 5.80
N ARG A 98 -8.12 -0.70 7.10
CA ARG A 98 -7.32 0.12 8.01
C ARG A 98 -5.88 -0.38 8.11
N GLU A 99 -5.71 -1.70 8.30
CA GLU A 99 -4.40 -2.34 8.35
C GLU A 99 -3.61 -2.08 7.05
N LYS A 100 -4.23 -2.36 5.89
CA LYS A 100 -3.56 -2.19 4.59
C LYS A 100 -3.31 -0.72 4.25
N CYS A 101 -4.21 0.18 4.60
CA CYS A 101 -4.01 1.61 4.47
C CYS A 101 -2.80 2.10 5.28
N SER A 102 -2.62 1.59 6.49
CA SER A 102 -1.44 1.89 7.32
C SER A 102 -0.16 1.32 6.71
N GLU A 103 -0.20 0.09 6.18
CA GLU A 103 0.95 -0.57 5.54
C GLU A 103 1.45 0.18 4.29
N TYR A 104 0.50 0.69 3.48
CA TYR A 104 0.79 1.34 2.20
C TYR A 104 0.73 2.88 2.24
N GLU A 105 0.61 3.47 3.43
CA GLU A 105 0.56 4.92 3.66
C GLU A 105 -0.54 5.62 2.84
N VAL A 106 -1.73 5.00 2.75
CA VAL A 106 -2.90 5.53 2.04
C VAL A 106 -3.96 5.94 3.06
N PRO A 107 -4.56 7.15 2.97
CA PRO A 107 -5.69 7.50 3.83
C PRO A 107 -6.87 6.53 3.65
N MET A 108 -7.40 5.98 4.76
CA MET A 108 -8.52 5.04 4.71
C MET A 108 -9.77 5.67 4.08
N GLU A 109 -10.01 6.93 4.35
CA GLU A 109 -11.13 7.71 3.81
C GLU A 109 -11.07 7.82 2.28
N LEU A 110 -9.87 7.86 1.71
CA LEU A 110 -9.66 7.84 0.26
C LEU A 110 -10.04 6.48 -0.33
N VAL A 111 -9.69 5.39 0.35
CA VAL A 111 -10.03 4.03 -0.08
C VAL A 111 -11.54 3.81 -0.01
N ILE A 112 -12.20 4.23 1.07
CA ILE A 112 -13.65 4.17 1.20
C ILE A 112 -14.33 5.00 0.09
N ALA A 113 -13.82 6.20 -0.21
CA ALA A 113 -14.34 7.05 -1.29
C ALA A 113 -14.17 6.40 -2.68
N LEU A 114 -13.07 5.70 -2.91
CA LEU A 114 -12.86 4.93 -4.14
C LEU A 114 -13.86 3.78 -4.25
N ILE A 115 -14.02 2.96 -3.21
CA ILE A 115 -14.98 1.85 -3.20
C ILE A 115 -16.41 2.34 -3.46
N ASP A 116 -16.81 3.45 -2.81
CA ASP A 116 -18.10 4.08 -3.04
C ASP A 116 -18.27 4.49 -4.52
N LYS A 117 -17.28 5.18 -5.05
CA LYS A 117 -17.30 5.68 -6.44
C LYS A 117 -17.28 4.56 -7.48
N GLU A 118 -16.46 3.55 -7.29
CA GLU A 118 -16.19 2.51 -8.28
C GLU A 118 -17.32 1.48 -8.37
N SER A 119 -17.84 1.03 -7.24
CA SER A 119 -18.80 -0.07 -7.18
C SER A 119 -20.07 0.22 -6.39
N SER A 120 -20.14 1.35 -5.68
CA SER A 120 -21.15 1.60 -4.64
C SER A 120 -21.19 0.43 -3.64
N PHE A 121 -20.01 0.04 -3.16
CA PHE A 121 -19.81 -1.05 -2.19
C PHE A 121 -20.28 -2.44 -2.65
N ARG A 122 -20.21 -2.74 -3.96
CA ARG A 122 -20.54 -4.06 -4.49
C ARG A 122 -19.29 -4.82 -4.90
N SER A 123 -19.04 -5.97 -4.26
CA SER A 123 -17.85 -6.79 -4.50
C SER A 123 -17.94 -7.66 -5.76
N ASP A 124 -19.15 -7.97 -6.23
CA ASP A 124 -19.44 -8.89 -7.32
C ASP A 124 -19.56 -8.24 -8.69
N VAL A 125 -19.30 -6.94 -8.78
CA VAL A 125 -19.46 -6.18 -10.03
C VAL A 125 -18.32 -6.44 -10.99
N VAL A 126 -18.71 -6.77 -12.25
CA VAL A 126 -17.78 -6.74 -13.40
C VAL A 126 -18.38 -5.76 -14.40
N SER A 127 -17.62 -4.72 -14.75
CA SER A 127 -18.07 -3.71 -15.72
C SER A 127 -18.00 -4.24 -17.16
N THR A 128 -18.62 -3.53 -18.10
CA THR A 128 -18.54 -3.84 -19.54
C THR A 128 -17.13 -3.65 -20.12
N THR A 129 -16.25 -2.96 -19.40
CA THR A 129 -14.85 -2.72 -19.74
C THR A 129 -13.90 -3.69 -19.02
N ASN A 130 -14.45 -4.73 -18.38
CA ASN A 130 -13.71 -5.73 -17.59
C ASN A 130 -12.97 -5.11 -16.40
N ASP A 131 -13.67 -4.30 -15.59
CA ASP A 131 -13.21 -3.82 -14.30
C ASP A 131 -13.91 -4.62 -13.21
N TYR A 132 -13.18 -5.09 -12.19
CA TYR A 132 -13.62 -6.13 -11.25
C TYR A 132 -13.72 -5.59 -9.83
N GLY A 133 -14.79 -5.93 -9.13
CA GLY A 133 -14.96 -5.87 -7.69
C GLY A 133 -15.10 -4.47 -7.12
N PHE A 134 -14.84 -4.35 -5.82
CA PHE A 134 -15.00 -3.12 -5.05
C PHE A 134 -14.30 -1.89 -5.64
N MET A 135 -13.05 -2.06 -6.08
CA MET A 135 -12.21 -0.98 -6.57
C MET A 135 -12.04 -1.01 -8.09
N GLN A 136 -12.86 -1.79 -8.80
CA GLN A 136 -12.94 -1.86 -10.26
C GLN A 136 -11.55 -2.00 -10.92
N ILE A 137 -10.85 -3.07 -10.55
CA ILE A 137 -9.52 -3.34 -11.10
C ILE A 137 -9.66 -3.88 -12.52
N ASN A 138 -9.17 -3.13 -13.51
CA ASN A 138 -9.27 -3.53 -14.91
C ASN A 138 -8.41 -4.76 -15.22
N GLN A 139 -8.95 -5.67 -16.02
CA GLN A 139 -8.31 -6.94 -16.39
C GLN A 139 -6.90 -6.76 -16.98
N CYS A 140 -6.63 -5.67 -17.70
CA CYS A 140 -5.29 -5.42 -18.25
C CYS A 140 -4.22 -5.18 -17.19
N ASN A 141 -4.63 -4.92 -15.94
CA ASN A 141 -3.75 -4.71 -14.80
C ASN A 141 -3.61 -5.95 -13.91
N HIS A 142 -4.24 -7.11 -14.23
CA HIS A 142 -4.27 -8.26 -13.32
C HIS A 142 -2.92 -8.97 -13.19
N GLU A 143 -2.12 -9.03 -14.26
CA GLU A 143 -0.86 -9.80 -14.29
C GLU A 143 0.14 -9.37 -13.21
N TRP A 144 0.36 -8.08 -13.05
CA TRP A 144 1.37 -7.60 -12.12
C TRP A 144 0.94 -7.66 -10.64
N PRO A 145 -0.33 -7.39 -10.21
CA PRO A 145 -0.74 -7.66 -8.84
C PRO A 145 -0.73 -9.15 -8.51
N SER A 146 -1.10 -10.01 -9.47
CA SER A 146 -1.02 -11.45 -9.26
C SER A 146 0.42 -11.90 -8.98
N SER A 147 1.39 -11.38 -9.72
CA SER A 147 2.80 -11.72 -9.55
C SER A 147 3.45 -11.06 -8.33
N THR A 148 3.00 -9.86 -7.93
CA THR A 148 3.63 -9.05 -6.88
C THR A 148 2.99 -9.28 -5.51
N LEU A 149 1.65 -9.37 -5.47
CA LEU A 149 0.85 -9.45 -4.25
C LEU A 149 0.25 -10.85 -4.02
N GLY A 150 0.39 -11.77 -4.98
CA GLY A 150 -0.25 -13.08 -4.92
C GLY A 150 -1.78 -13.06 -5.13
N VAL A 151 -2.33 -11.95 -5.63
CA VAL A 151 -3.76 -11.82 -5.92
C VAL A 151 -4.17 -12.79 -7.02
N SER A 152 -5.16 -13.62 -6.76
CA SER A 152 -5.64 -14.66 -7.67
C SER A 152 -7.10 -14.49 -8.08
N ASN A 153 -7.91 -13.83 -7.24
CA ASN A 153 -9.35 -13.62 -7.45
C ASN A 153 -9.72 -12.14 -7.26
N PHE A 154 -9.84 -11.40 -8.35
CA PHE A 154 -10.20 -9.98 -8.33
C PHE A 154 -11.67 -9.68 -7.95
N LEU A 155 -12.49 -10.69 -7.67
CA LEU A 155 -13.81 -10.57 -7.04
C LEU A 155 -13.78 -10.93 -5.55
N ASP A 156 -12.67 -11.47 -5.02
CA ASP A 156 -12.50 -11.60 -3.59
C ASP A 156 -12.38 -10.21 -2.95
N PRO A 157 -13.18 -9.89 -1.93
CA PRO A 157 -13.18 -8.58 -1.31
C PRO A 157 -11.81 -8.11 -0.81
N LYS A 158 -11.07 -8.97 -0.10
CA LYS A 158 -9.77 -8.62 0.49
C LYS A 158 -8.68 -8.50 -0.59
N GLU A 159 -8.64 -9.44 -1.55
CA GLU A 159 -7.67 -9.40 -2.65
C GLU A 159 -7.88 -8.18 -3.55
N ASN A 160 -9.14 -7.83 -3.86
CA ASN A 160 -9.48 -6.67 -4.68
C ASN A 160 -9.07 -5.35 -3.99
N ILE A 161 -9.41 -5.21 -2.70
CA ILE A 161 -9.07 -4.03 -1.90
C ILE A 161 -7.55 -3.89 -1.76
N LEU A 162 -6.81 -4.96 -1.47
CA LEU A 162 -5.35 -4.96 -1.42
C LEU A 162 -4.75 -4.46 -2.74
N CYS A 163 -5.25 -4.97 -3.86
CA CYS A 163 -4.82 -4.55 -5.18
C CYS A 163 -5.07 -3.05 -5.42
N GLY A 164 -6.28 -2.57 -5.11
CA GLY A 164 -6.64 -1.17 -5.27
C GLY A 164 -5.83 -0.22 -4.38
N ILE A 165 -5.59 -0.58 -3.13
CA ILE A 165 -4.73 0.18 -2.20
C ILE A 165 -3.31 0.27 -2.75
N TYR A 166 -2.74 -0.84 -3.20
CA TYR A 166 -1.40 -0.87 -3.79
C TYR A 166 -1.30 0.02 -5.04
N ILE A 167 -2.31 -0.01 -5.93
CA ILE A 167 -2.36 0.83 -7.13
C ILE A 167 -2.39 2.31 -6.76
N ILE A 168 -3.29 2.71 -5.86
CA ILE A 168 -3.43 4.13 -5.50
C ILE A 168 -2.22 4.63 -4.71
N SER A 169 -1.60 3.81 -3.85
CA SER A 169 -0.33 4.13 -3.18
C SER A 169 0.76 4.46 -4.19
N GLY A 170 0.97 3.60 -5.19
CA GLY A 170 1.94 3.86 -6.25
C GLY A 170 1.61 5.11 -7.08
N HIS A 171 0.34 5.49 -7.20
CA HIS A 171 -0.05 6.73 -7.87
C HIS A 171 0.19 7.96 -6.99
N LEU A 172 -0.05 7.86 -5.69
CA LEU A 172 0.28 8.92 -4.73
C LEU A 172 1.78 9.19 -4.70
N GLU A 173 2.61 8.15 -4.65
CA GLU A 173 4.07 8.27 -4.75
C GLU A 173 4.49 9.03 -6.03
N LYS A 174 3.93 8.68 -7.19
CA LYS A 174 4.26 9.30 -8.49
C LYS A 174 3.68 10.70 -8.69
N THR A 175 2.90 11.20 -7.77
CA THR A 175 2.28 12.54 -7.79
C THR A 175 2.63 13.36 -6.55
N ASP A 176 3.71 12.96 -5.83
CA ASP A 176 4.19 13.64 -4.62
C ASP A 176 3.06 13.87 -3.58
N GLY A 177 2.18 12.86 -3.41
CA GLY A 177 1.03 12.91 -2.50
C GLY A 177 -0.18 13.71 -3.01
N ASN A 178 -0.15 14.23 -4.24
CA ASN A 178 -1.29 14.95 -4.80
C ASN A 178 -2.41 13.96 -5.15
N VAL A 179 -3.44 13.92 -4.29
CA VAL A 179 -4.56 12.97 -4.40
C VAL A 179 -5.33 13.15 -5.71
N GLU A 180 -5.63 14.38 -6.14
CA GLU A 180 -6.40 14.60 -7.36
C GLU A 180 -5.65 14.11 -8.61
N LEU A 181 -4.34 14.33 -8.68
CA LEU A 181 -3.52 13.82 -9.77
C LEU A 181 -3.38 12.29 -9.71
N ALA A 182 -3.29 11.71 -8.51
CA ALA A 182 -3.29 10.26 -8.31
C ALA A 182 -4.60 9.62 -8.79
N LEU A 183 -5.74 10.23 -8.49
CA LEU A 183 -7.06 9.81 -8.97
C LEU A 183 -7.20 9.89 -10.49
N MET A 184 -6.62 10.92 -11.13
CA MET A 184 -6.58 10.97 -12.58
C MET A 184 -5.78 9.79 -13.17
N ARG A 185 -4.65 9.43 -12.55
CA ARG A 185 -3.87 8.23 -12.95
C ARG A 185 -4.64 6.94 -12.71
N TYR A 186 -5.38 6.84 -11.62
CA TYR A 186 -6.20 5.69 -11.31
C TYR A 186 -7.25 5.45 -12.39
N ASN A 187 -7.98 6.49 -12.76
CA ASN A 187 -9.09 6.41 -13.72
C ASN A 187 -8.66 6.22 -15.18
N CYS A 188 -7.65 6.97 -15.66
CA CYS A 188 -7.27 6.95 -17.08
C CYS A 188 -5.85 6.44 -17.35
N GLY A 189 -5.21 5.85 -16.35
CA GLY A 189 -3.84 5.36 -16.42
C GLY A 189 -2.79 6.47 -16.50
N ALA A 190 -1.53 6.09 -16.32
CA ALA A 190 -0.41 7.03 -16.32
C ALA A 190 -0.28 7.84 -17.63
N SER A 191 -0.52 7.20 -18.77
CA SER A 191 -0.42 7.84 -20.08
C SER A 191 -1.58 8.78 -20.34
N GLY A 192 -2.81 8.39 -19.97
CA GLY A 192 -4.01 9.21 -20.08
C GLY A 192 -3.89 10.48 -19.23
N ALA A 193 -3.50 10.35 -17.98
CA ALA A 193 -3.28 11.47 -17.08
C ALA A 193 -2.22 12.44 -17.62
N ARG A 194 -1.08 11.93 -18.08
CA ARG A 194 -0.02 12.76 -18.69
C ARG A 194 -0.51 13.54 -19.91
N ASN A 195 -1.33 12.91 -20.75
CA ASN A 195 -1.91 13.58 -21.92
C ASN A 195 -2.86 14.72 -21.53
N LEU A 196 -3.61 14.58 -20.44
CA LEU A 196 -4.45 15.63 -19.89
C LEU A 196 -3.59 16.77 -19.30
N TRP A 197 -2.58 16.44 -18.51
CA TRP A 197 -1.68 17.43 -17.89
C TRP A 197 -0.92 18.25 -18.94
N ASN A 198 -0.47 17.63 -20.03
CA ASN A 198 0.15 18.34 -21.16
C ASN A 198 -0.78 19.35 -21.86
N LYS A 199 -2.10 19.21 -21.65
CA LYS A 199 -3.14 20.15 -22.11
C LYS A 199 -3.55 21.15 -21.02
N GLY A 200 -2.86 21.18 -19.87
CA GLY A 200 -3.21 22.03 -18.72
C GLY A 200 -4.43 21.57 -17.94
N ILE A 201 -4.86 20.31 -18.09
CA ILE A 201 -6.03 19.74 -17.40
C ILE A 201 -5.52 18.92 -16.22
N TYR A 202 -5.68 19.43 -15.01
CA TYR A 202 -5.23 18.83 -13.76
C TYR A 202 -6.38 18.33 -12.86
N SER A 203 -7.60 18.31 -13.39
CA SER A 203 -8.81 17.84 -12.71
C SER A 203 -9.80 17.31 -13.74
N THR A 204 -10.53 16.24 -13.41
CA THR A 204 -11.56 15.62 -14.25
C THR A 204 -12.87 15.53 -13.49
N THR A 205 -13.97 15.21 -14.17
CA THR A 205 -15.25 14.92 -13.49
C THR A 205 -15.11 13.75 -12.52
N TYR A 206 -14.34 12.72 -12.90
CA TYR A 206 -14.06 11.58 -12.04
C TYR A 206 -13.29 12.01 -10.78
N SER A 207 -12.11 12.64 -10.94
CA SER A 207 -11.29 13.01 -9.79
C SER A 207 -12.03 13.93 -8.82
N ARG A 208 -12.78 14.92 -9.32
CA ARG A 208 -13.62 15.79 -8.47
C ARG A 208 -14.70 15.00 -7.71
N SER A 209 -15.34 14.03 -8.37
CA SER A 209 -16.37 13.20 -7.69
C SER A 209 -15.75 12.41 -6.53
N VAL A 210 -14.58 11.79 -6.73
CA VAL A 210 -13.90 11.05 -5.65
C VAL A 210 -13.41 12.01 -4.56
N MET A 211 -12.86 13.17 -4.91
CA MET A 211 -12.44 14.18 -3.93
C MET A 211 -13.60 14.65 -3.05
N THR A 212 -14.80 14.84 -3.63
CA THR A 212 -16.01 15.20 -2.85
C THR A 212 -16.36 14.11 -1.84
N LEU A 213 -16.32 12.85 -2.24
CA LEU A 213 -16.55 11.71 -1.33
C LEU A 213 -15.46 11.62 -0.26
N TYR A 214 -14.22 11.78 -0.65
CA TYR A 214 -13.07 11.73 0.24
C TYR A 214 -13.18 12.78 1.36
N GLU A 215 -13.45 14.03 1.01
CA GLU A 215 -13.65 15.08 2.02
C GLU A 215 -14.86 14.78 2.94
N SER A 216 -15.96 14.25 2.38
CA SER A 216 -17.10 13.83 3.20
C SER A 216 -16.75 12.71 4.19
N TYR A 217 -15.95 11.71 3.78
CA TYR A 217 -15.52 10.65 4.69
C TYR A 217 -14.52 11.14 5.73
N LYS A 218 -13.67 12.10 5.41
CA LYS A 218 -12.80 12.78 6.41
C LYS A 218 -13.60 13.49 7.48
N GLU A 219 -14.66 14.21 7.09
CA GLU A 219 -15.56 14.89 8.03
C GLU A 219 -16.28 13.88 8.95
N LYS A 220 -16.75 12.75 8.39
CA LYS A 220 -17.38 11.67 9.18
C LYS A 220 -16.40 11.05 10.18
N ALA A 221 -15.15 10.78 9.75
CA ALA A 221 -14.13 10.24 10.64
C ALA A 221 -13.79 11.22 11.77
N ALA A 222 -13.62 12.51 11.47
CA ALA A 222 -13.34 13.53 12.47
C ALA A 222 -14.48 13.66 13.50
N ASN A 223 -15.73 13.58 13.07
CA ASN A 223 -16.90 13.68 13.95
C ASN A 223 -17.11 12.37 14.75
N GLY A 224 -16.84 11.20 14.18
CA GLY A 224 -16.99 9.92 14.85
C GLY A 224 -15.89 9.64 15.89
N ALA A 225 -14.71 10.19 15.71
CA ALA A 225 -13.60 10.08 16.67
C ALA A 225 -13.81 10.96 17.94
N VAL A 226 -14.80 11.83 17.95
CA VAL A 226 -15.07 12.81 19.04
C VAL A 226 -16.23 12.36 19.94
N THR A 227 -16.93 11.28 19.62
CA THR A 227 -18.06 10.81 20.46
C THR A 227 -17.51 9.99 21.63
N PRO A 228 -17.61 10.50 22.87
CA PRO A 228 -17.16 9.78 24.09
C PRO A 228 -18.08 8.63 24.43
#